data_0cdd78256f89b1cfd58088272551b0da
#
_entry.id   0cdd78256f89b1cfd58088272551b0da
#
_cell.length_a   1.000
_cell.length_b   1.000
_cell.length_c   1.000
_cell.angle_alpha   90.00
_cell.angle_beta   90.00
_cell.angle_gamma   90.00
#
_symmetry.space_group_name_H-M   'P 1'
#
loop_
_entity.id
_entity.type
_entity.pdbx_description
1 polymer ?
#
loop_
_entity_poly.entity_id
_entity_poly.type
_entity_poly.pdbx_seq_one_letter_code
_entity_poly.pdbx_strand_id
1 'polypeptide(L)'
;MGETVTIQKNWQELIRPNKLQVQPGSDPTRFATIVAEPLERGFGQTLGNALRRILLSSLQGSAVQSVHIDGVLHEFSSIAGVREDVTDIVLNIKDIAIKMQGEGPKRMVVKKQGPGVVTAGDIQTVGDVVVLNPDLQICTLDEGAEIRMEFTVATGKGYVPAERNRPEDAPIGLIPVDSLYSPVRKVSYKVENTREGQILDYDKLTMTIETNGALTPDDSVAYAARILQDQLNVFVNFEEPRKEVAQEIIPDLAFNPAFLKKVDELELSVRSANCLKNDNIVYIGDLVQKSEAEMLRTPNFGRKSLNEIKEVLAQMGLHLGMEVPGWPPENIDELAKRFEDHY
;
A
#
# COMPACT_ATOMS: atom_id res chain seq x y z
N MET A 1 24.57 -18.52 33.61
CA MET A 1 23.97 -18.53 32.27
C MET A 1 22.79 -17.55 32.14
N GLY A 2 22.71 -16.45 32.88
CA GLY A 2 21.59 -15.52 32.90
C GLY A 2 21.87 -14.12 32.24
N GLU A 3 23.12 -13.78 31.97
CA GLU A 3 23.46 -12.42 31.53
C GLU A 3 23.40 -12.18 30.00
N THR A 4 23.46 -13.23 29.20
CA THR A 4 23.40 -13.13 27.74
C THR A 4 21.97 -12.88 27.18
N VAL A 5 20.94 -13.17 27.95
CA VAL A 5 19.54 -13.04 27.51
C VAL A 5 19.07 -11.58 27.52
N THR A 6 19.64 -10.72 28.36
CA THR A 6 19.20 -9.33 28.53
C THR A 6 19.63 -8.44 27.35
N ILE A 7 20.85 -8.66 26.82
CA ILE A 7 21.36 -7.87 25.67
C ILE A 7 20.64 -8.26 24.36
N GLN A 8 20.21 -9.52 24.23
CA GLN A 8 19.53 -10.01 23.02
C GLN A 8 18.11 -9.46 22.83
N LYS A 9 17.53 -8.79 23.83
CA LYS A 9 16.14 -8.31 23.81
C LYS A 9 16.02 -6.80 24.04
N ASN A 10 17.13 -6.06 24.01
CA ASN A 10 17.15 -4.63 24.34
C ASN A 10 16.17 -3.78 23.49
N TRP A 11 15.88 -4.18 22.24
CA TRP A 11 14.94 -3.47 21.36
C TRP A 11 13.47 -3.65 21.77
N GLN A 12 13.14 -4.63 22.60
CA GLN A 12 11.76 -4.90 23.04
C GLN A 12 11.30 -3.92 24.12
N GLU A 13 12.25 -3.36 24.88
CA GLU A 13 12.00 -2.40 25.97
C GLU A 13 11.90 -0.96 25.47
N LEU A 14 12.34 -0.68 24.23
CA LEU A 14 12.26 0.65 23.65
C LEU A 14 10.82 1.07 23.43
N ILE A 15 10.51 2.29 23.88
CA ILE A 15 9.19 2.88 23.68
C ILE A 15 8.93 3.16 22.20
N ARG A 16 7.73 2.95 21.76
CA ARG A 16 7.28 3.24 20.40
C ARG A 16 5.84 3.70 20.40
N PRO A 17 5.46 4.56 19.45
CA PRO A 17 4.08 5.03 19.33
C PRO A 17 3.15 3.87 18.95
N ASN A 18 2.00 3.82 19.58
CA ASN A 18 0.97 2.82 19.25
C ASN A 18 0.27 3.14 17.92
N LYS A 19 0.16 4.43 17.57
CA LYS A 19 -0.52 4.89 16.36
C LYS A 19 0.09 6.21 15.88
N LEU A 20 0.22 6.36 14.56
CA LEU A 20 0.54 7.64 13.95
C LEU A 20 -0.70 8.55 13.95
N GLN A 21 -0.50 9.83 14.29
CA GLN A 21 -1.54 10.84 14.19
C GLN A 21 -1.39 11.57 12.85
N VAL A 22 -2.36 11.43 11.97
CA VAL A 22 -2.38 12.11 10.68
C VAL A 22 -3.31 13.32 10.79
N GLN A 23 -2.77 14.52 10.61
CA GLN A 23 -3.50 15.78 10.60
C GLN A 23 -3.59 16.25 9.15
N PRO A 24 -4.74 16.13 8.50
CA PRO A 24 -4.91 16.58 7.13
C PRO A 24 -4.82 18.11 7.04
N GLY A 25 -4.22 18.59 5.94
CA GLY A 25 -4.19 20.01 5.62
C GLY A 25 -5.41 20.49 4.83
N SER A 26 -5.24 21.58 4.09
CA SER A 26 -6.29 22.14 3.21
C SER A 26 -6.74 21.17 2.11
N ASP A 27 -5.83 20.39 1.60
CA ASP A 27 -6.08 19.30 0.65
C ASP A 27 -5.49 18.00 1.22
N PRO A 28 -6.33 17.09 1.77
CA PRO A 28 -5.87 15.86 2.39
C PRO A 28 -5.14 14.92 1.43
N THR A 29 -5.38 15.04 0.13
CA THR A 29 -4.74 14.20 -0.89
C THR A 29 -3.32 14.63 -1.21
N ARG A 30 -2.98 15.88 -0.90
CA ARG A 30 -1.69 16.50 -1.24
C ARG A 30 -0.89 16.97 -0.05
N PHE A 31 -1.53 17.27 1.07
CA PHE A 31 -0.87 17.87 2.23
C PHE A 31 -1.33 17.25 3.54
N ALA A 32 -0.39 16.75 4.34
CA ALA A 32 -0.66 16.31 5.70
C ALA A 32 0.53 16.54 6.63
N THR A 33 0.22 16.67 7.91
CA THR A 33 1.19 16.63 9.00
C THR A 33 1.03 15.32 9.75
N ILE A 34 2.12 14.56 9.86
CA ILE A 34 2.17 13.26 10.53
C ILE A 34 2.96 13.41 11.81
N VAL A 35 2.37 12.99 12.92
CA VAL A 35 2.98 13.06 14.25
C VAL A 35 3.19 11.65 14.77
N ALA A 36 4.41 11.36 15.20
CA ALA A 36 4.83 10.14 15.88
C ALA A 36 5.33 10.48 17.27
N GLU A 37 4.61 10.06 18.30
CA GLU A 37 4.96 10.22 19.72
C GLU A 37 4.32 9.12 20.57
N PRO A 38 4.97 8.66 21.65
CA PRO A 38 6.33 8.96 22.05
C PRO A 38 7.35 8.11 21.28
N LEU A 39 8.52 8.66 21.04
CA LEU A 39 9.69 7.94 20.49
C LEU A 39 10.82 7.97 21.53
N GLU A 40 11.66 6.96 21.54
CA GLU A 40 12.88 6.97 22.34
C GLU A 40 13.76 8.15 21.96
N ARG A 41 14.47 8.71 22.94
CA ARG A 41 15.36 9.86 22.75
C ARG A 41 16.36 9.67 21.61
N GLY A 42 16.40 10.62 20.68
CA GLY A 42 17.26 10.60 19.49
C GLY A 42 16.64 9.91 18.28
N PHE A 43 15.62 9.06 18.46
CA PHE A 43 14.95 8.40 17.34
C PHE A 43 14.14 9.36 16.47
N GLY A 44 13.62 10.45 17.04
CA GLY A 44 12.94 11.47 16.27
C GLY A 44 13.83 12.03 15.16
N GLN A 45 15.09 12.37 15.47
CA GLN A 45 16.06 12.89 14.51
C GLN A 45 16.46 11.81 13.50
N THR A 46 16.74 10.59 13.95
CA THR A 46 17.18 9.47 13.11
C THR A 46 16.09 9.09 12.09
N LEU A 47 14.86 8.87 12.56
CA LEU A 47 13.73 8.50 11.70
C LEU A 47 13.30 9.66 10.80
N GLY A 48 13.23 10.88 11.32
CA GLY A 48 12.86 12.07 10.56
C GLY A 48 13.78 12.31 9.37
N ASN A 49 15.11 12.22 9.59
CA ASN A 49 16.09 12.38 8.52
C ASN A 49 16.05 11.21 7.51
N ALA A 50 15.98 9.97 7.99
CA ALA A 50 15.94 8.79 7.13
C ALA A 50 14.68 8.80 6.24
N LEU A 51 13.50 8.99 6.83
CA LEU A 51 12.23 9.04 6.10
C LEU A 51 12.19 10.21 5.12
N ARG A 52 12.63 11.40 5.51
CA ARG A 52 12.70 12.56 4.61
C ARG A 52 13.53 12.26 3.36
N ARG A 53 14.69 11.63 3.52
CA ARG A 53 15.57 11.28 2.38
C ARG A 53 14.90 10.26 1.45
N ILE A 54 14.28 9.23 1.99
CA ILE A 54 13.61 8.19 1.21
C ILE A 54 12.38 8.76 0.50
N LEU A 55 11.58 9.58 1.17
CA LEU A 55 10.42 10.25 0.60
C LEU A 55 10.78 11.07 -0.65
N LEU A 56 11.89 11.79 -0.63
CA LEU A 56 12.31 12.66 -1.72
C LEU A 56 13.03 11.92 -2.86
N SER A 57 13.66 10.77 -2.61
CA SER A 57 14.54 10.11 -3.57
C SER A 57 14.11 8.74 -4.07
N SER A 58 13.33 7.99 -3.29
CA SER A 58 13.18 6.54 -3.53
C SER A 58 11.78 6.11 -3.93
N LEU A 59 10.78 6.99 -3.76
CA LEU A 59 9.41 6.69 -4.16
C LEU A 59 9.28 6.73 -5.68
N GLN A 60 8.53 5.78 -6.20
CA GLN A 60 8.22 5.69 -7.63
C GLN A 60 7.06 6.64 -7.97
N GLY A 61 7.18 7.32 -9.12
CA GLY A 61 6.13 8.13 -9.68
C GLY A 61 6.20 8.15 -11.20
N SER A 62 5.50 9.09 -11.82
CA SER A 62 5.43 9.24 -13.28
C SER A 62 5.70 10.68 -13.69
N ALA A 63 6.39 10.85 -14.81
CA ALA A 63 6.69 12.16 -15.35
C ALA A 63 6.82 12.13 -16.88
N VAL A 64 6.77 13.31 -17.50
CA VAL A 64 7.09 13.47 -18.93
C VAL A 64 8.59 13.30 -19.12
N GLN A 65 8.99 12.47 -20.09
CA GLN A 65 10.38 12.25 -20.48
C GLN A 65 10.80 13.08 -21.68
N SER A 66 9.89 13.24 -22.63
CA SER A 66 10.15 14.00 -23.85
C SER A 66 8.85 14.56 -24.41
N VAL A 67 8.99 15.61 -25.20
CA VAL A 67 7.92 16.22 -25.99
C VAL A 67 8.36 16.36 -27.43
N HIS A 68 7.45 16.14 -28.35
CA HIS A 68 7.57 16.50 -29.77
C HIS A 68 6.49 17.51 -30.08
N ILE A 69 6.88 18.65 -30.64
CA ILE A 69 5.99 19.74 -31.02
C ILE A 69 6.07 19.90 -32.55
N ASP A 70 4.93 19.84 -33.21
CA ASP A 70 4.91 19.94 -34.67
C ASP A 70 5.52 21.29 -35.14
N GLY A 71 6.47 21.20 -36.08
CA GLY A 71 7.17 22.38 -36.61
C GLY A 71 8.34 22.90 -35.77
N VAL A 72 8.66 22.23 -34.64
CA VAL A 72 9.77 22.61 -33.75
C VAL A 72 10.89 21.57 -33.81
N LEU A 73 12.12 22.05 -33.99
CA LEU A 73 13.29 21.17 -34.09
C LEU A 73 14.12 21.11 -32.81
N HIS A 74 14.09 22.14 -31.96
CA HIS A 74 14.85 22.23 -30.73
C HIS A 74 14.17 23.18 -29.74
N GLU A 75 14.56 23.12 -28.48
CA GLU A 75 13.99 23.89 -27.38
C GLU A 75 14.19 25.40 -27.44
N PHE A 76 15.15 25.88 -28.20
CA PHE A 76 15.43 27.32 -28.37
C PHE A 76 14.70 27.95 -29.59
N SER A 77 13.55 27.40 -29.94
CA SER A 77 12.70 27.87 -31.03
C SER A 77 11.54 28.68 -30.46
N SER A 78 10.93 29.49 -31.34
CA SER A 78 9.63 30.13 -31.13
C SER A 78 8.60 29.56 -32.11
N ILE A 79 7.33 29.56 -31.71
CA ILE A 79 6.22 29.04 -32.51
C ILE A 79 5.36 30.23 -32.94
N ALA A 80 5.09 30.36 -34.23
CA ALA A 80 4.25 31.45 -34.74
C ALA A 80 2.84 31.39 -34.15
N GLY A 81 2.38 32.50 -33.53
CA GLY A 81 1.08 32.59 -32.89
C GLY A 81 0.99 31.95 -31.51
N VAL A 82 2.10 31.56 -30.92
CA VAL A 82 2.21 31.14 -29.49
C VAL A 82 2.99 32.23 -28.77
N ARG A 83 2.52 32.63 -27.60
CA ARG A 83 3.13 33.70 -26.80
C ARG A 83 4.38 33.30 -26.11
N GLU A 84 4.38 32.08 -25.54
CA GLU A 84 5.48 31.49 -24.80
C GLU A 84 6.51 30.88 -25.76
N ASP A 85 7.79 31.01 -25.45
CA ASP A 85 8.86 30.31 -26.17
C ASP A 85 8.82 28.80 -25.82
N VAL A 86 9.39 27.98 -26.70
CA VAL A 86 9.44 26.52 -26.48
C VAL A 86 10.11 26.16 -25.15
N THR A 87 11.12 26.93 -24.71
CA THR A 87 11.76 26.76 -23.43
C THR A 87 10.76 26.92 -22.26
N ASP A 88 9.90 27.96 -22.33
CA ASP A 88 8.88 28.20 -21.31
C ASP A 88 7.83 27.08 -21.34
N ILE A 89 7.43 26.63 -22.54
CA ILE A 89 6.51 25.48 -22.70
C ILE A 89 7.10 24.23 -22.06
N VAL A 90 8.38 23.93 -22.26
CA VAL A 90 9.06 22.78 -21.67
C VAL A 90 9.10 22.90 -20.14
N LEU A 91 9.35 24.10 -19.60
CA LEU A 91 9.30 24.34 -18.14
C LEU A 91 7.91 24.10 -17.56
N ASN A 92 6.86 24.53 -18.25
CA ASN A 92 5.48 24.27 -17.82
C ASN A 92 5.13 22.78 -17.91
N ILE A 93 5.63 22.06 -18.92
CA ILE A 93 5.43 20.61 -19.09
C ILE A 93 6.04 19.83 -17.93
N LYS A 94 7.19 20.25 -17.38
CA LYS A 94 7.83 19.61 -16.21
C LYS A 94 6.95 19.59 -14.98
N ASP A 95 6.06 20.57 -14.85
CA ASP A 95 5.16 20.70 -13.70
C ASP A 95 3.86 19.91 -13.82
N ILE A 96 3.63 19.23 -14.97
CA ILE A 96 2.46 18.37 -15.14
C ILE A 96 2.54 17.21 -14.14
N ALA A 97 1.57 17.15 -13.24
CA ALA A 97 1.44 16.05 -12.29
C ALA A 97 0.68 14.88 -12.92
N ILE A 98 1.33 13.74 -13.03
CA ILE A 98 0.82 12.56 -13.72
C ILE A 98 0.73 11.39 -12.77
N LYS A 99 -0.40 10.65 -12.81
CA LYS A 99 -0.56 9.35 -12.21
C LYS A 99 -0.71 8.32 -13.33
N MET A 100 0.15 7.31 -13.34
CA MET A 100 0.13 6.24 -14.34
C MET A 100 0.08 4.89 -13.63
N GLN A 101 -0.81 4.01 -14.06
CA GLN A 101 -0.86 2.61 -13.64
C GLN A 101 -0.26 1.77 -14.76
N GLY A 102 0.63 0.84 -14.40
CA GLY A 102 1.32 -0.01 -15.37
C GLY A 102 2.73 0.47 -15.72
N GLU A 103 3.46 -0.40 -16.40
CA GLU A 103 4.85 -0.21 -16.77
C GLU A 103 5.01 0.26 -18.23
N GLY A 104 6.18 0.85 -18.51
CA GLY A 104 6.60 1.26 -19.85
C GLY A 104 6.16 2.67 -20.25
N PRO A 105 6.77 3.21 -21.31
CA PRO A 105 6.44 4.53 -21.80
C PRO A 105 5.06 4.54 -22.47
N LYS A 106 4.26 5.59 -22.19
CA LYS A 106 2.97 5.86 -22.82
C LYS A 106 3.00 7.20 -23.53
N ARG A 107 2.18 7.33 -24.56
CA ARG A 107 2.06 8.57 -25.31
C ARG A 107 0.79 9.30 -24.96
N MET A 108 0.87 10.62 -24.84
CA MET A 108 -0.25 11.53 -24.68
C MET A 108 -0.16 12.60 -25.78
N VAL A 109 -1.28 13.14 -26.18
CA VAL A 109 -1.33 14.14 -27.25
C VAL A 109 -2.21 15.31 -26.82
N VAL A 110 -1.78 16.52 -27.12
CA VAL A 110 -2.63 17.70 -27.11
C VAL A 110 -2.72 18.27 -28.50
N LYS A 111 -3.93 18.63 -28.91
CA LYS A 111 -4.19 19.34 -30.16
C LYS A 111 -5.22 20.42 -29.86
N LYS A 112 -4.84 21.70 -30.09
CA LYS A 112 -5.72 22.82 -29.84
C LYS A 112 -5.53 23.92 -30.89
N GLN A 113 -6.63 24.58 -31.26
CA GLN A 113 -6.64 25.75 -32.12
C GLN A 113 -7.02 26.99 -31.29
N GLY A 114 -6.31 28.09 -31.52
CA GLY A 114 -6.55 29.37 -30.86
C GLY A 114 -7.74 30.13 -31.41
N PRO A 115 -8.07 31.28 -30.78
CA PRO A 115 -7.34 31.84 -29.64
C PRO A 115 -7.71 31.17 -28.30
N GLY A 116 -6.76 31.11 -27.36
CA GLY A 116 -7.00 30.61 -26.01
C GLY A 116 -5.81 30.01 -25.33
N VAL A 117 -6.00 29.66 -24.06
CA VAL A 117 -4.97 29.02 -23.22
C VAL A 117 -5.01 27.50 -23.42
N VAL A 118 -3.85 26.88 -23.64
CA VAL A 118 -3.67 25.42 -23.62
C VAL A 118 -3.33 25.01 -22.21
N THR A 119 -4.12 24.12 -21.64
CA THR A 119 -3.93 23.64 -20.28
C THR A 119 -3.59 22.14 -20.26
N ALA A 120 -3.08 21.66 -19.15
CA ALA A 120 -2.82 20.24 -18.96
C ALA A 120 -4.10 19.37 -19.03
N GLY A 121 -5.28 19.98 -18.81
CA GLY A 121 -6.58 19.32 -18.99
C GLY A 121 -6.97 19.08 -20.46
N ASP A 122 -6.36 19.79 -21.41
CA ASP A 122 -6.57 19.57 -22.85
C ASP A 122 -5.81 18.33 -23.37
N ILE A 123 -4.95 17.72 -22.56
CA ILE A 123 -4.15 16.56 -22.94
C ILE A 123 -5.07 15.33 -23.04
N GLN A 124 -5.07 14.71 -24.22
CA GLN A 124 -5.72 13.43 -24.44
C GLN A 124 -4.83 12.33 -23.88
N THR A 125 -5.29 11.70 -22.80
CA THR A 125 -4.58 10.60 -22.13
C THR A 125 -5.03 9.26 -22.72
N VAL A 126 -4.13 8.28 -22.73
CA VAL A 126 -4.41 6.93 -23.21
C VAL A 126 -4.39 5.97 -22.02
N GLY A 127 -5.49 5.24 -21.85
CA GLY A 127 -5.58 4.17 -20.83
C GLY A 127 -5.51 4.69 -19.40
N ASP A 128 -4.53 4.20 -18.64
CA ASP A 128 -4.41 4.38 -17.19
C ASP A 128 -3.59 5.63 -16.80
N VAL A 129 -3.45 6.60 -17.71
CA VAL A 129 -2.74 7.85 -17.42
C VAL A 129 -3.74 8.93 -17.06
N VAL A 130 -3.54 9.56 -15.91
CA VAL A 130 -4.39 10.64 -15.40
C VAL A 130 -3.55 11.87 -15.09
N VAL A 131 -3.97 13.04 -15.60
CA VAL A 131 -3.40 14.34 -15.25
C VAL A 131 -4.09 14.85 -13.99
N LEU A 132 -3.30 15.20 -12.96
CA LEU A 132 -3.80 15.56 -11.63
C LEU A 132 -3.94 17.06 -11.42
N ASN A 133 -3.34 17.87 -12.28
CA ASN A 133 -3.41 19.34 -12.26
C ASN A 133 -3.89 19.89 -13.61
N PRO A 134 -5.16 19.64 -14.00
CA PRO A 134 -5.69 20.01 -15.32
C PRO A 134 -5.66 21.53 -15.60
N ASP A 135 -5.67 22.35 -14.56
CA ASP A 135 -5.68 23.82 -14.67
C ASP A 135 -4.29 24.40 -14.96
N LEU A 136 -3.24 23.59 -14.97
CA LEU A 136 -1.89 24.04 -15.26
C LEU A 136 -1.82 24.56 -16.71
N GLN A 137 -1.44 25.84 -16.87
CA GLN A 137 -1.23 26.46 -18.17
C GLN A 137 0.06 25.95 -18.81
N ILE A 138 -0.02 25.51 -20.06
CA ILE A 138 1.14 25.07 -20.86
C ILE A 138 1.60 26.22 -21.77
N CYS A 139 0.68 26.77 -22.55
CA CYS A 139 0.94 27.92 -23.44
C CYS A 139 -0.34 28.64 -23.78
N THR A 140 -0.19 29.82 -24.49
CA THR A 140 -1.29 30.66 -24.94
C THR A 140 -1.22 30.79 -26.46
N LEU A 141 -2.33 30.52 -27.14
CA LEU A 141 -2.47 30.63 -28.58
C LEU A 141 -3.14 31.94 -28.95
N ASP A 142 -2.62 32.63 -29.96
CA ASP A 142 -3.25 33.76 -30.61
C ASP A 142 -4.29 33.31 -31.65
N GLU A 143 -4.99 34.28 -32.27
CA GLU A 143 -6.02 33.98 -33.25
C GLU A 143 -5.41 33.31 -34.49
N GLY A 144 -6.00 32.19 -34.90
CA GLY A 144 -5.56 31.41 -36.08
C GLY A 144 -4.36 30.51 -35.84
N ALA A 145 -3.78 30.50 -34.63
CA ALA A 145 -2.69 29.58 -34.28
C ALA A 145 -3.21 28.17 -33.98
N GLU A 146 -2.45 27.16 -34.34
CA GLU A 146 -2.70 25.76 -34.01
C GLU A 146 -1.43 25.17 -33.40
N ILE A 147 -1.61 24.36 -32.35
CA ILE A 147 -0.50 23.61 -31.74
C ILE A 147 -0.87 22.15 -31.62
N ARG A 148 0.10 21.28 -31.91
CA ARG A 148 0.03 19.84 -31.62
C ARG A 148 1.32 19.43 -30.95
N MET A 149 1.15 18.84 -29.77
CA MET A 149 2.27 18.28 -28.96
C MET A 149 2.01 16.83 -28.63
N GLU A 150 3.04 16.00 -28.73
CA GLU A 150 3.04 14.62 -28.34
C GLU A 150 4.02 14.44 -27.18
N PHE A 151 3.55 13.90 -26.06
CA PHE A 151 4.33 13.67 -24.85
C PHE A 151 4.61 12.19 -24.69
N THR A 152 5.84 11.85 -24.31
CA THR A 152 6.18 10.52 -23.82
C THR A 152 6.28 10.57 -22.30
N VAL A 153 5.49 9.77 -21.61
CA VAL A 153 5.47 9.66 -20.16
C VAL A 153 5.91 8.27 -19.73
N ALA A 154 6.66 8.19 -18.62
CA ALA A 154 7.08 6.92 -18.05
C ALA A 154 7.11 6.97 -16.53
N THR A 155 7.25 5.80 -15.92
CA THR A 155 7.48 5.64 -14.49
C THR A 155 8.97 5.65 -14.19
N GLY A 156 9.33 6.18 -13.03
CA GLY A 156 10.72 6.25 -12.58
C GLY A 156 10.83 6.64 -11.10
N LYS A 157 12.05 6.94 -10.66
CA LYS A 157 12.35 7.34 -9.27
C LYS A 157 13.23 8.59 -9.26
N GLY A 158 12.98 9.48 -8.32
CA GLY A 158 13.79 10.66 -8.09
C GLY A 158 13.79 11.63 -9.28
N TYR A 159 14.96 12.17 -9.62
CA TYR A 159 15.17 13.12 -10.71
C TYR A 159 16.06 12.50 -11.79
N VAL A 160 15.64 12.63 -13.04
CA VAL A 160 16.41 12.19 -14.21
C VAL A 160 16.57 13.39 -15.15
N PRO A 161 17.82 13.81 -15.44
CA PRO A 161 18.08 14.93 -16.36
C PRO A 161 17.70 14.57 -17.81
N ALA A 162 17.34 15.57 -18.58
CA ALA A 162 16.89 15.46 -19.98
C ALA A 162 17.85 14.63 -20.87
N GLU A 163 19.17 14.80 -20.66
CA GLU A 163 20.19 14.08 -21.43
C GLU A 163 20.05 12.55 -21.33
N ARG A 164 19.63 12.04 -20.15
CA ARG A 164 19.38 10.61 -19.94
C ARG A 164 18.07 10.12 -20.50
N ASN A 165 17.12 11.03 -20.71
CA ASN A 165 15.83 10.73 -21.30
C ASN A 165 15.85 10.71 -22.84
N ARG A 166 16.99 11.08 -23.46
CA ARG A 166 17.15 11.07 -24.89
C ARG A 166 17.48 9.65 -25.39
N PRO A 167 16.63 9.00 -26.19
CA PRO A 167 16.92 7.73 -26.81
C PRO A 167 18.11 7.85 -27.79
N GLU A 168 18.87 6.78 -27.98
CA GLU A 168 19.98 6.76 -28.98
C GLU A 168 19.46 7.02 -30.39
N ASP A 169 18.28 6.49 -30.73
CA ASP A 169 17.60 6.67 -32.02
C ASP A 169 16.53 7.79 -31.96
N ALA A 170 16.80 8.89 -31.22
CA ALA A 170 15.84 9.98 -31.10
C ALA A 170 15.47 10.56 -32.46
N PRO A 171 14.17 10.65 -32.81
CA PRO A 171 13.74 11.32 -34.03
C PRO A 171 14.08 12.83 -34.01
N ILE A 172 14.25 13.41 -35.17
CA ILE A 172 14.48 14.86 -35.32
C ILE A 172 13.28 15.59 -34.74
N GLY A 173 13.54 16.63 -33.91
CA GLY A 173 12.48 17.41 -33.25
C GLY A 173 12.01 16.82 -31.91
N LEU A 174 12.54 15.69 -31.46
CA LEU A 174 12.28 15.22 -30.10
C LEU A 174 13.06 16.06 -29.08
N ILE A 175 12.36 16.71 -28.18
CA ILE A 175 12.91 17.52 -27.11
C ILE A 175 12.86 16.69 -25.82
N PRO A 176 13.99 16.25 -25.28
CA PRO A 176 14.02 15.56 -23.99
C PRO A 176 13.72 16.54 -22.86
N VAL A 177 13.01 16.09 -21.85
CA VAL A 177 12.58 16.89 -20.70
C VAL A 177 13.15 16.29 -19.42
N ASP A 178 13.61 17.12 -18.50
CA ASP A 178 13.98 16.67 -17.16
C ASP A 178 12.76 16.08 -16.45
N SER A 179 12.90 14.88 -15.94
CA SER A 179 11.79 14.17 -15.30
C SER A 179 11.92 14.17 -13.80
N LEU A 180 10.99 14.80 -13.10
CA LEU A 180 10.84 14.73 -11.66
C LEU A 180 9.78 13.67 -11.33
N TYR A 181 10.23 12.42 -11.14
CA TYR A 181 9.34 11.29 -10.89
C TYR A 181 8.79 11.26 -9.46
N SER A 182 9.53 11.83 -8.48
CA SER A 182 9.09 11.78 -7.09
C SER A 182 7.69 12.37 -6.91
N PRO A 183 6.72 11.61 -6.36
CA PRO A 183 5.40 12.13 -6.05
C PRO A 183 5.44 13.13 -4.89
N VAL A 184 6.48 13.10 -4.07
CA VAL A 184 6.67 13.99 -2.93
C VAL A 184 7.43 15.24 -3.37
N ARG A 185 6.81 16.41 -3.17
CA ARG A 185 7.38 17.72 -3.56
C ARG A 185 8.17 18.35 -2.43
N LYS A 186 7.67 18.26 -1.20
CA LYS A 186 8.28 18.89 -0.04
C LYS A 186 8.11 18.04 1.21
N VAL A 187 9.19 17.94 1.98
CA VAL A 187 9.18 17.30 3.29
C VAL A 187 9.94 18.18 4.27
N SER A 188 9.30 18.55 5.36
CA SER A 188 9.94 19.15 6.52
C SER A 188 9.63 18.33 7.76
N TYR A 189 10.54 18.30 8.72
CA TYR A 189 10.28 17.67 10.01
C TYR A 189 10.83 18.51 11.16
N LYS A 190 10.21 18.33 12.32
CA LYS A 190 10.58 18.95 13.58
C LYS A 190 10.59 17.88 14.66
N VAL A 191 11.58 17.95 15.55
CA VAL A 191 11.67 17.07 16.72
C VAL A 191 11.54 17.94 17.95
N GLU A 192 10.66 17.57 18.85
CA GLU A 192 10.39 18.23 20.11
C GLU A 192 10.38 17.20 21.23
N ASN A 193 10.63 17.63 22.45
CA ASN A 193 10.50 16.75 23.60
C ASN A 193 9.02 16.52 23.92
N THR A 194 8.67 15.31 24.32
CA THR A 194 7.34 14.96 24.79
C THR A 194 7.40 14.22 26.12
N ARG A 195 6.27 14.16 26.81
CA ARG A 195 6.14 13.51 28.11
C ARG A 195 5.35 12.21 27.97
N GLU A 196 5.89 11.15 28.58
CA GLU A 196 5.14 9.93 28.81
C GLU A 196 5.23 9.55 30.29
N GLY A 197 4.09 9.54 30.96
CA GLY A 197 4.02 9.32 32.43
C GLY A 197 4.84 10.35 33.23
N GLN A 198 5.85 9.90 33.96
CA GLN A 198 6.76 10.75 34.74
C GLN A 198 8.02 11.17 33.98
N ILE A 199 8.27 10.64 32.80
CA ILE A 199 9.48 10.86 32.01
C ILE A 199 9.21 11.93 30.97
N LEU A 200 10.08 12.95 30.90
CA LEU A 200 9.96 14.12 30.01
C LEU A 200 10.93 14.08 28.82
N ASP A 201 11.66 13.00 28.64
CA ASP A 201 12.84 12.93 27.76
C ASP A 201 12.61 12.05 26.52
N TYR A 202 11.37 11.96 26.08
CA TYR A 202 11.01 11.29 24.83
C TYR A 202 10.91 12.27 23.67
N ASP A 203 11.10 11.77 22.45
CA ASP A 203 10.97 12.56 21.24
C ASP A 203 9.54 12.53 20.69
N LYS A 204 9.10 13.67 20.18
CA LYS A 204 7.96 13.85 19.32
C LYS A 204 8.43 14.25 17.94
N LEU A 205 8.21 13.41 16.95
CA LEU A 205 8.50 13.71 15.56
C LEU A 205 7.24 14.23 14.86
N THR A 206 7.32 15.42 14.32
CA THR A 206 6.29 16.03 13.48
C THR A 206 6.83 16.18 12.07
N MET A 207 6.23 15.53 11.08
CA MET A 207 6.60 15.60 9.67
C MET A 207 5.48 16.25 8.86
N THR A 208 5.84 17.27 8.07
CA THR A 208 4.90 17.93 7.13
C THR A 208 5.29 17.53 5.72
N ILE A 209 4.34 16.98 4.98
CA ILE A 209 4.56 16.37 3.67
C ILE A 209 3.59 16.98 2.67
N GLU A 210 4.15 17.37 1.52
CA GLU A 210 3.41 17.86 0.37
C GLU A 210 3.71 16.96 -0.83
N THR A 211 2.64 16.47 -1.48
CA THR A 211 2.72 15.60 -2.67
C THR A 211 2.10 16.27 -3.88
N ASN A 212 2.31 15.70 -5.05
CA ASN A 212 1.66 16.13 -6.29
C ASN A 212 0.23 15.58 -6.47
N GLY A 213 -0.27 14.75 -5.53
CA GLY A 213 -1.56 14.09 -5.56
C GLY A 213 -1.55 12.69 -6.22
N ALA A 214 -0.43 12.25 -6.79
CA ALA A 214 -0.33 10.87 -7.32
C ALA A 214 -0.35 9.83 -6.20
N LEU A 215 0.15 10.21 -5.04
CA LEU A 215 0.20 9.43 -3.82
C LEU A 215 -0.20 10.31 -2.64
N THR A 216 -0.98 9.78 -1.70
CA THR A 216 -1.34 10.53 -0.49
C THR A 216 -0.13 10.67 0.44
N PRO A 217 -0.07 11.69 1.31
CA PRO A 217 1.04 11.88 2.24
C PRO A 217 1.25 10.70 3.21
N ASP A 218 0.18 10.12 3.72
CA ASP A 218 0.20 8.96 4.63
C ASP A 218 0.69 7.69 3.93
N ASP A 219 0.18 7.37 2.74
CA ASP A 219 0.70 6.27 1.92
C ASP A 219 2.19 6.47 1.57
N SER A 220 2.59 7.71 1.28
CA SER A 220 3.98 8.05 0.99
C SER A 220 4.90 7.67 2.15
N VAL A 221 4.51 7.99 3.40
CA VAL A 221 5.28 7.62 4.59
C VAL A 221 5.28 6.11 4.81
N ALA A 222 4.14 5.44 4.59
CA ALA A 222 4.05 3.99 4.72
C ALA A 222 5.02 3.27 3.75
N TYR A 223 5.04 3.69 2.48
CA TYR A 223 6.00 3.15 1.49
C TYR A 223 7.45 3.49 1.83
N ALA A 224 7.73 4.72 2.28
CA ALA A 224 9.07 5.11 2.68
C ALA A 224 9.57 4.30 3.89
N ALA A 225 8.71 4.08 4.87
CA ALA A 225 9.01 3.25 6.03
C ALA A 225 9.25 1.78 5.64
N ARG A 226 8.46 1.24 4.71
CA ARG A 226 8.64 -0.11 4.18
C ARG A 226 9.96 -0.27 3.45
N ILE A 227 10.32 0.69 2.59
CA ILE A 227 11.62 0.70 1.91
C ILE A 227 12.76 0.70 2.93
N LEU A 228 12.68 1.55 3.97
CA LEU A 228 13.69 1.60 5.02
C LEU A 228 13.81 0.25 5.75
N GLN A 229 12.70 -0.32 6.12
CA GLN A 229 12.64 -1.63 6.79
C GLN A 229 13.29 -2.71 5.94
N ASP A 230 12.97 -2.79 4.66
CA ASP A 230 13.50 -3.80 3.74
C ASP A 230 15.03 -3.65 3.56
N GLN A 231 15.53 -2.40 3.49
CA GLN A 231 16.97 -2.14 3.40
C GLN A 231 17.72 -2.47 4.71
N LEU A 232 17.06 -2.32 5.86
CA LEU A 232 17.65 -2.65 7.16
C LEU A 232 17.67 -4.17 7.43
N ASN A 233 16.80 -4.95 6.79
CA ASN A 233 16.75 -6.41 7.00
C ASN A 233 18.07 -7.11 6.72
N VAL A 234 18.89 -6.59 5.78
CA VAL A 234 20.22 -7.14 5.46
C VAL A 234 21.18 -7.07 6.66
N PHE A 235 20.98 -6.08 7.54
CA PHE A 235 21.83 -5.88 8.73
C PHE A 235 21.40 -6.71 9.94
N VAL A 236 20.21 -7.32 9.87
CA VAL A 236 19.71 -8.24 10.90
C VAL A 236 20.28 -9.62 10.61
N ASN A 237 21.32 -10.03 11.34
CA ASN A 237 22.08 -11.27 11.12
C ASN A 237 21.78 -12.38 12.13
N PHE A 238 20.78 -12.18 12.98
CA PHE A 238 20.34 -13.17 13.94
C PHE A 238 18.92 -13.66 13.55
N GLU A 239 18.70 -14.95 13.74
CA GLU A 239 17.35 -15.50 13.63
C GLU A 239 16.53 -14.92 14.79
N GLU A 240 15.60 -14.01 14.45
CA GLU A 240 14.55 -13.71 15.41
C GLU A 240 13.86 -15.05 15.71
N PRO A 241 13.75 -15.43 17.00
CA PRO A 241 12.86 -16.53 17.33
C PRO A 241 11.55 -16.14 16.66
N ARG A 242 11.13 -16.92 15.66
CA ARG A 242 9.79 -16.76 15.12
C ARG A 242 8.94 -16.56 16.37
N LYS A 243 8.33 -15.39 16.50
CA LYS A 243 7.13 -15.32 17.31
C LYS A 243 6.33 -16.45 16.67
N GLU A 244 6.37 -17.63 17.26
CA GLU A 244 5.18 -18.44 17.24
C GLU A 244 4.13 -17.38 17.52
N VAL A 245 3.30 -17.07 16.52
CA VAL A 245 2.04 -16.42 16.81
C VAL A 245 1.59 -17.25 17.95
N ALA A 246 1.80 -16.73 19.17
CA ALA A 246 1.25 -17.35 20.34
C ALA A 246 -0.21 -17.37 19.91
N GLN A 247 -0.65 -18.55 19.47
CA GLN A 247 -2.03 -18.88 19.66
C GLN A 247 -2.17 -18.44 21.11
N GLU A 248 -2.78 -17.27 21.31
CA GLU A 248 -3.29 -16.96 22.63
C GLU A 248 -4.16 -18.16 22.89
N ILE A 249 -3.51 -19.14 23.52
CA ILE A 249 -4.16 -20.26 24.16
C ILE A 249 -5.07 -19.50 25.11
N ILE A 250 -6.33 -19.39 24.68
CA ILE A 250 -7.37 -18.95 25.60
C ILE A 250 -7.17 -19.87 26.79
N PRO A 251 -6.74 -19.38 27.98
CA PRO A 251 -6.04 -20.19 28.96
C PRO A 251 -6.88 -21.29 29.61
N ASP A 252 -8.09 -21.58 29.09
CA ASP A 252 -9.05 -22.53 29.67
C ASP A 252 -9.72 -23.48 28.68
N LEU A 253 -9.26 -23.58 27.43
CA LEU A 253 -9.86 -24.55 26.52
C LEU A 253 -9.11 -25.88 26.63
N ALA A 254 -9.78 -26.85 27.25
CA ALA A 254 -9.30 -28.24 27.34
C ALA A 254 -9.29 -29.00 25.99
N PHE A 255 -9.60 -28.27 24.86
CA PHE A 255 -9.76 -28.87 23.54
C PHE A 255 -9.21 -27.93 22.41
N ASN A 256 -9.00 -28.49 21.21
CA ASN A 256 -8.47 -27.78 20.05
C ASN A 256 -9.43 -26.66 19.61
N PRO A 257 -8.98 -25.40 19.44
CA PRO A 257 -9.80 -24.27 18.97
C PRO A 257 -10.51 -24.52 17.62
N ALA A 258 -9.98 -25.41 16.78
CA ALA A 258 -10.61 -25.78 15.52
C ALA A 258 -12.02 -26.38 15.70
N PHE A 259 -12.35 -26.90 16.89
CA PHE A 259 -13.68 -27.45 17.17
C PHE A 259 -14.76 -26.37 17.29
N LEU A 260 -14.39 -25.10 17.54
CA LEU A 260 -15.31 -23.95 17.60
C LEU A 260 -15.71 -23.43 16.24
N LYS A 261 -15.08 -23.84 15.15
CA LYS A 261 -15.47 -23.45 13.80
C LYS A 261 -16.81 -24.07 13.44
N LYS A 262 -17.61 -23.30 12.68
CA LYS A 262 -18.90 -23.78 12.19
C LYS A 262 -18.72 -24.76 11.03
N VAL A 263 -19.58 -25.74 10.96
CA VAL A 263 -19.59 -26.75 9.88
C VAL A 263 -19.89 -26.11 8.52
N ASP A 264 -20.55 -24.95 8.50
CA ASP A 264 -20.83 -24.17 7.29
C ASP A 264 -19.57 -23.56 6.64
N GLU A 265 -18.48 -23.44 7.38
CA GLU A 265 -17.18 -22.96 6.88
C GLU A 265 -16.36 -24.07 6.19
N LEU A 266 -16.80 -25.32 6.32
CA LEU A 266 -16.17 -26.44 5.63
C LEU A 266 -16.63 -26.42 4.15
N GLU A 267 -15.70 -26.63 3.24
CA GLU A 267 -15.99 -26.74 1.79
C GLU A 267 -16.73 -28.06 1.47
N LEU A 268 -17.95 -28.18 1.98
CA LEU A 268 -18.81 -29.36 1.78
C LEU A 268 -19.82 -29.11 0.65
N SER A 269 -20.24 -30.16 -0.01
CA SER A 269 -21.38 -30.08 -0.94
C SER A 269 -22.65 -29.63 -0.24
N VAL A 270 -23.52 -28.92 -0.95
CA VAL A 270 -24.81 -28.41 -0.43
C VAL A 270 -25.63 -29.53 0.21
N ARG A 271 -25.54 -30.75 -0.31
CA ARG A 271 -26.25 -31.91 0.20
C ARG A 271 -25.67 -32.36 1.55
N SER A 272 -24.37 -32.42 1.68
CA SER A 272 -23.67 -32.80 2.94
C SER A 272 -23.93 -31.75 4.03
N ALA A 273 -23.81 -30.46 3.71
CA ALA A 273 -24.10 -29.36 4.62
C ALA A 273 -25.56 -29.37 5.14
N ASN A 274 -26.54 -29.58 4.25
CA ASN A 274 -27.94 -29.64 4.64
C ASN A 274 -28.26 -30.87 5.54
N CYS A 275 -27.57 -32.01 5.32
CA CYS A 275 -27.76 -33.17 6.18
C CYS A 275 -27.23 -32.91 7.59
N LEU A 276 -26.08 -32.22 7.74
CA LEU A 276 -25.52 -31.87 9.05
C LEU A 276 -26.40 -30.86 9.79
N LYS A 277 -26.96 -29.87 9.10
CA LYS A 277 -27.95 -28.92 9.67
C LYS A 277 -29.22 -29.60 10.17
N ASN A 278 -29.74 -30.58 9.43
CA ASN A 278 -30.92 -31.32 9.84
C ASN A 278 -30.70 -32.20 11.09
N ASP A 279 -29.46 -32.57 11.36
CA ASP A 279 -29.05 -33.35 12.55
C ASP A 279 -28.56 -32.44 13.70
N ASN A 280 -28.78 -31.11 13.59
CA ASN A 280 -28.37 -30.08 14.55
C ASN A 280 -26.85 -30.07 14.85
N ILE A 281 -26.03 -30.47 13.91
CA ILE A 281 -24.58 -30.39 14.00
C ILE A 281 -24.13 -29.01 13.52
N VAL A 282 -23.74 -28.13 14.43
CA VAL A 282 -23.39 -26.72 14.15
C VAL A 282 -21.89 -26.51 14.13
N TYR A 283 -21.17 -27.14 15.02
CA TYR A 283 -19.73 -26.97 15.21
C TYR A 283 -18.96 -28.22 14.79
N ILE A 284 -17.68 -28.05 14.41
CA ILE A 284 -16.78 -29.16 14.07
C ILE A 284 -16.64 -30.10 15.29
N GLY A 285 -16.65 -29.55 16.51
CA GLY A 285 -16.60 -30.36 17.74
C GLY A 285 -17.77 -31.32 17.89
N ASP A 286 -18.99 -30.94 17.45
CA ASP A 286 -20.15 -31.85 17.43
C ASP A 286 -19.97 -32.95 16.40
N LEU A 287 -19.39 -32.60 15.24
CA LEU A 287 -19.19 -33.52 14.13
C LEU A 287 -18.16 -34.61 14.45
N VAL A 288 -17.02 -34.25 15.04
CA VAL A 288 -15.94 -35.22 15.34
C VAL A 288 -16.31 -36.22 16.41
N GLN A 289 -17.25 -35.90 17.29
CA GLN A 289 -17.77 -36.82 18.31
C GLN A 289 -18.70 -37.91 17.76
N LYS A 290 -19.31 -37.66 16.59
CA LYS A 290 -20.17 -38.63 15.92
C LYS A 290 -19.33 -39.77 15.34
N SER A 291 -19.79 -40.98 15.55
CA SER A 291 -19.23 -42.17 14.91
C SER A 291 -19.72 -42.31 13.45
N GLU A 292 -18.97 -42.99 12.60
CA GLU A 292 -19.39 -43.27 11.21
C GLU A 292 -20.75 -43.99 11.16
N ALA A 293 -21.03 -44.88 12.11
CA ALA A 293 -22.27 -45.62 12.18
C ALA A 293 -23.46 -44.72 12.54
N GLU A 294 -23.27 -43.70 13.36
CA GLU A 294 -24.28 -42.70 13.73
C GLU A 294 -24.55 -41.78 12.52
N MET A 295 -23.54 -41.30 11.82
CA MET A 295 -23.66 -40.51 10.63
C MET A 295 -24.46 -41.21 9.51
N LEU A 296 -24.25 -42.52 9.34
CA LEU A 296 -25.00 -43.30 8.34
C LEU A 296 -26.47 -43.59 8.76
N ARG A 297 -26.85 -43.36 9.97
CA ARG A 297 -28.25 -43.47 10.47
C ARG A 297 -29.06 -42.21 10.17
N THR A 298 -28.38 -41.08 9.92
CA THR A 298 -29.05 -39.80 9.60
C THR A 298 -29.82 -39.91 8.27
N PRO A 299 -31.07 -39.51 8.21
CA PRO A 299 -31.88 -39.57 6.98
C PRO A 299 -31.22 -38.80 5.84
N ASN A 300 -31.20 -39.36 4.64
CA ASN A 300 -30.60 -38.80 3.43
C ASN A 300 -29.08 -38.64 3.41
N PHE A 301 -28.36 -39.17 4.40
CA PHE A 301 -26.91 -39.19 4.48
C PHE A 301 -26.33 -40.47 3.85
N GLY A 302 -25.50 -40.30 2.83
CA GLY A 302 -24.96 -41.41 2.08
C GLY A 302 -23.45 -41.61 2.25
N ARG A 303 -22.92 -42.76 1.81
CA ARG A 303 -21.47 -43.07 1.86
C ARG A 303 -20.60 -42.04 1.14
N LYS A 304 -21.11 -41.36 0.08
CA LYS A 304 -20.37 -40.30 -0.62
C LYS A 304 -20.17 -39.08 0.28
N SER A 305 -21.22 -38.64 0.95
CA SER A 305 -21.13 -37.52 1.93
C SER A 305 -20.25 -37.86 3.11
N LEU A 306 -20.25 -39.10 3.57
CA LEU A 306 -19.35 -39.54 4.63
C LEU A 306 -17.87 -39.44 4.22
N ASN A 307 -17.54 -39.91 3.00
CA ASN A 307 -16.16 -39.82 2.51
C ASN A 307 -15.72 -38.37 2.31
N GLU A 308 -16.57 -37.52 1.77
CA GLU A 308 -16.32 -36.08 1.63
C GLU A 308 -15.96 -35.42 2.98
N ILE A 309 -16.77 -35.67 4.00
CA ILE A 309 -16.51 -35.16 5.38
C ILE A 309 -15.22 -35.73 5.95
N LYS A 310 -14.94 -37.00 5.73
CA LYS A 310 -13.67 -37.62 6.18
C LYS A 310 -12.44 -36.99 5.54
N GLU A 311 -12.51 -36.68 4.25
CA GLU A 311 -11.41 -36.04 3.52
C GLU A 311 -11.17 -34.61 4.07
N VAL A 312 -12.23 -33.84 4.28
CA VAL A 312 -12.11 -32.47 4.81
C VAL A 312 -11.59 -32.49 6.26
N LEU A 313 -12.09 -33.38 7.11
CA LEU A 313 -11.59 -33.51 8.48
C LEU A 313 -10.13 -33.98 8.51
N ALA A 314 -9.73 -34.91 7.62
CA ALA A 314 -8.35 -35.40 7.52
C ALA A 314 -7.37 -34.30 7.13
N GLN A 315 -7.76 -33.35 6.25
CA GLN A 315 -6.96 -32.18 5.91
C GLN A 315 -6.71 -31.28 7.12
N MET A 316 -7.63 -31.26 8.09
CA MET A 316 -7.49 -30.55 9.36
C MET A 316 -6.83 -31.37 10.46
N GLY A 317 -6.39 -32.62 10.19
CA GLY A 317 -5.83 -33.53 11.17
C GLY A 317 -6.86 -34.10 12.14
N LEU A 318 -8.16 -34.11 11.78
CA LEU A 318 -9.27 -34.57 12.59
C LEU A 318 -9.90 -35.83 12.01
N HIS A 319 -10.63 -36.57 12.83
CA HIS A 319 -11.38 -37.77 12.38
C HIS A 319 -12.68 -37.92 13.18
N LEU A 320 -13.62 -38.67 12.62
CA LEU A 320 -14.87 -39.01 13.31
C LEU A 320 -14.62 -40.00 14.46
N GLY A 321 -15.46 -39.91 15.52
CA GLY A 321 -15.33 -40.75 16.69
C GLY A 321 -14.24 -40.33 17.69
N MET A 322 -13.81 -39.04 17.62
CA MET A 322 -12.87 -38.48 18.63
C MET A 322 -13.61 -38.19 19.94
N GLU A 323 -13.01 -38.54 21.06
CA GLU A 323 -13.47 -38.06 22.34
C GLU A 323 -12.90 -36.67 22.63
N VAL A 324 -13.77 -35.66 22.78
CA VAL A 324 -13.39 -34.29 23.12
C VAL A 324 -13.79 -34.01 24.58
N PRO A 325 -12.82 -34.04 25.51
CA PRO A 325 -13.10 -33.76 26.93
C PRO A 325 -13.61 -32.32 27.09
N GLY A 326 -14.74 -32.14 27.79
CA GLY A 326 -15.32 -30.82 28.07
C GLY A 326 -16.12 -30.20 26.91
N TRP A 327 -16.48 -30.97 25.90
CA TRP A 327 -17.39 -30.52 24.82
C TRP A 327 -18.83 -30.96 25.08
N PRO A 328 -19.86 -30.12 24.82
CA PRO A 328 -19.78 -28.69 24.49
C PRO A 328 -19.52 -27.84 25.74
N PRO A 329 -18.76 -26.74 25.63
CA PRO A 329 -18.59 -25.78 26.72
C PRO A 329 -19.87 -25.00 27.00
N GLU A 330 -20.10 -24.58 28.25
CA GLU A 330 -21.32 -23.87 28.66
C GLU A 330 -21.56 -22.55 27.90
N ASN A 331 -20.52 -21.94 27.36
CA ASN A 331 -20.54 -20.63 26.65
C ASN A 331 -20.00 -20.72 25.21
N ILE A 332 -20.35 -21.79 24.49
CA ILE A 332 -19.86 -22.07 23.12
C ILE A 332 -20.05 -20.91 22.14
N ASP A 333 -21.20 -20.21 22.19
CA ASP A 333 -21.52 -19.10 21.27
C ASP A 333 -20.64 -17.86 21.53
N GLU A 334 -20.28 -17.59 22.78
CA GLU A 334 -19.34 -16.50 23.13
C GLU A 334 -17.92 -16.84 22.71
N LEU A 335 -17.50 -18.08 22.92
CA LEU A 335 -16.17 -18.55 22.51
C LEU A 335 -16.02 -18.59 20.99
N ALA A 336 -17.04 -19.02 20.26
CA ALA A 336 -17.05 -19.02 18.80
C ALA A 336 -16.99 -17.59 18.24
N LYS A 337 -17.75 -16.63 18.78
CA LYS A 337 -17.68 -15.21 18.38
C LYS A 337 -16.29 -14.59 18.61
N ARG A 338 -15.69 -14.83 19.77
CA ARG A 338 -14.31 -14.37 20.03
C ARG A 338 -13.31 -14.95 19.03
N PHE A 339 -13.55 -16.17 18.58
CA PHE A 339 -12.71 -16.83 17.60
C PHE A 339 -12.92 -16.29 16.18
N GLU A 340 -14.16 -15.94 15.79
CA GLU A 340 -14.49 -15.28 14.51
C GLU A 340 -13.93 -13.85 14.42
N ASP A 341 -13.89 -13.08 15.52
CA ASP A 341 -13.37 -11.69 15.56
C ASP A 341 -11.83 -11.62 15.49
N HIS A 342 -11.12 -12.76 15.61
CA HIS A 342 -9.65 -12.83 15.58
C HIS A 342 -9.07 -13.42 14.27
N TYR A 343 -9.91 -13.83 13.33
CA TYR A 343 -9.52 -14.30 11.98
C TYR A 343 -10.13 -13.43 10.90
#